data_086b6671c3d7be45905b28ee5b6d7702
#
_entry.id   086b6671c3d7be45905b28ee5b6d7702
#
_cell.length_a   1.000
_cell.length_b   1.000
_cell.length_c   1.000
_cell.angle_alpha   90.00
_cell.angle_beta   90.00
_cell.angle_gamma   90.00
#
_symmetry.space_group_name_H-M   'P 1'
#
loop_
_entity.id
_entity.type
_entity.pdbx_description
1 polymer ?
#
loop_
_entity_poly.entity_id
_entity_poly.type
_entity_poly.pdbx_seq_one_letter_code
_entity_poly.pdbx_strand_id
1 'polypeptide(L)'
;MLPFSIELRPGLPLTEQIVYAVKKAVVSGQMRPGDTFPSVRQLSQDLRINPNTAHKVIAALVQEKVLITTPAVGSLVAAPEDGNRKERAALLGLELERAVVEAKRLGLTLDEVRDGLEIHWKKLSPPTHK
;
A
#
# COMPACT_ATOMS: atom_id res chain seq x y z
N MET A 1 -5.96 -18.29 0.46
CA MET A 1 -4.66 -17.65 0.65
C MET A 1 -4.63 -16.29 -0.04
N LEU A 2 -4.16 -15.28 0.67
CA LEU A 2 -4.14 -13.93 0.12
C LEU A 2 -2.88 -13.69 -0.72
N PRO A 3 -2.96 -12.85 -1.77
CA PRO A 3 -1.82 -12.51 -2.59
C PRO A 3 -0.89 -11.47 -1.96
N PHE A 4 -1.11 -11.12 -0.72
CA PHE A 4 -0.29 -10.19 0.03
C PHE A 4 -0.15 -10.65 1.47
N SER A 5 0.89 -10.19 2.14
CA SER A 5 1.16 -10.53 3.53
C SER A 5 0.71 -9.42 4.44
N ILE A 6 0.05 -9.78 5.53
CA ILE A 6 -0.39 -8.81 6.52
C ILE A 6 -0.43 -9.43 7.90
N GLU A 7 -0.05 -8.62 8.89
CA GLU A 7 -0.18 -8.95 10.29
C GLU A 7 -0.99 -7.84 10.93
N LEU A 8 -2.25 -8.14 11.25
CA LEU A 8 -3.16 -7.15 11.80
C LEU A 8 -2.80 -6.83 13.25
N ARG A 9 -2.72 -5.56 13.56
CA ARG A 9 -2.40 -5.07 14.91
C ARG A 9 -3.66 -4.54 15.58
N PRO A 10 -3.93 -4.94 16.84
CA PRO A 10 -5.07 -4.40 17.57
C PRO A 10 -4.87 -2.91 17.87
N GLY A 11 -5.97 -2.18 17.91
CA GLY A 11 -5.95 -0.77 18.25
C GLY A 11 -5.67 0.19 17.12
N LEU A 12 -5.37 -0.33 15.93
CA LEU A 12 -5.16 0.48 14.72
C LEU A 12 -6.30 0.23 13.75
N PRO A 13 -6.68 1.25 12.93
CA PRO A 13 -7.75 1.07 11.95
C PRO A 13 -7.47 -0.07 10.97
N LEU A 14 -8.37 -1.04 10.89
CA LEU A 14 -8.19 -2.21 10.04
C LEU A 14 -8.10 -1.83 8.56
N THR A 15 -8.99 -0.94 8.11
CA THR A 15 -9.01 -0.54 6.70
C THR A 15 -7.65 0.02 6.27
N GLU A 16 -7.08 0.90 7.06
CA GLU A 16 -5.78 1.51 6.75
C GLU A 16 -4.65 0.49 6.72
N GLN A 17 -4.63 -0.44 7.67
CA GLN A 17 -3.62 -1.48 7.71
C GLN A 17 -3.67 -2.36 6.46
N ILE A 18 -4.88 -2.74 6.04
CA ILE A 18 -5.05 -3.63 4.89
C ILE A 18 -4.72 -2.88 3.60
N VAL A 19 -5.19 -1.65 3.45
CA VAL A 19 -4.87 -0.82 2.28
C VAL A 19 -3.36 -0.66 2.15
N TYR A 20 -2.69 -0.36 3.24
CA TYR A 20 -1.23 -0.22 3.23
C TYR A 20 -0.53 -1.51 2.82
N ALA A 21 -0.97 -2.66 3.35
CA ALA A 21 -0.38 -3.95 3.01
C ALA A 21 -0.51 -4.26 1.53
N VAL A 22 -1.65 -3.93 0.94
CA VAL A 22 -1.89 -4.13 -0.49
C VAL A 22 -0.99 -3.22 -1.32
N LYS A 23 -0.89 -1.95 -0.98
CA LYS A 23 -0.01 -1.01 -1.67
C LYS A 23 1.44 -1.47 -1.61
N LYS A 24 1.87 -1.95 -0.45
CA LYS A 24 3.21 -2.47 -0.25
C LYS A 24 3.48 -3.68 -1.14
N ALA A 25 2.51 -4.59 -1.24
CA ALA A 25 2.63 -5.77 -2.10
C ALA A 25 2.72 -5.40 -3.57
N VAL A 26 1.99 -4.38 -3.99
CA VAL A 26 2.03 -3.91 -5.39
C VAL A 26 3.38 -3.28 -5.72
N VAL A 27 3.88 -2.39 -4.87
CA VAL A 27 5.15 -1.70 -5.18
C VAL A 27 6.35 -2.64 -5.07
N SER A 28 6.25 -3.68 -4.24
CA SER A 28 7.34 -4.66 -4.09
C SER A 28 7.30 -5.76 -5.16
N GLY A 29 6.30 -5.77 -6.03
CA GLY A 29 6.16 -6.77 -7.09
C GLY A 29 5.54 -8.08 -6.65
N GLN A 30 5.07 -8.18 -5.40
CA GLN A 30 4.38 -9.37 -4.91
C GLN A 30 3.06 -9.57 -5.65
N MET A 31 2.34 -8.48 -5.93
CA MET A 31 1.21 -8.46 -6.84
C MET A 31 1.57 -7.65 -8.06
N ARG A 32 1.15 -8.10 -9.23
CA ARG A 32 1.49 -7.48 -10.52
C ARG A 32 0.27 -6.91 -11.21
N PRO A 33 0.44 -5.90 -12.07
CA PRO A 33 -0.68 -5.40 -12.87
C PRO A 33 -1.38 -6.54 -13.60
N GLY A 34 -2.70 -6.53 -13.56
CA GLY A 34 -3.52 -7.57 -14.18
C GLY A 34 -3.84 -8.76 -13.29
N ASP A 35 -3.16 -8.90 -12.17
CA ASP A 35 -3.49 -9.97 -11.22
C ASP A 35 -4.87 -9.73 -10.63
N THR A 36 -5.62 -10.80 -10.40
CA THR A 36 -6.93 -10.70 -9.76
C THR A 36 -6.76 -10.44 -8.27
N PHE A 37 -7.65 -9.59 -7.73
CA PHE A 37 -7.68 -9.32 -6.31
C PHE A 37 -8.83 -10.10 -5.67
N PRO A 38 -8.69 -10.56 -4.42
CA PRO A 38 -9.76 -11.30 -3.75
C PRO A 38 -11.07 -10.51 -3.70
N SER A 39 -12.19 -11.24 -3.80
CA SER A 39 -13.51 -10.63 -3.64
C SER A 39 -13.73 -10.17 -2.19
N VAL A 40 -14.76 -9.35 -1.97
CA VAL A 40 -15.15 -8.95 -0.61
C VAL A 40 -15.34 -10.18 0.28
N ARG A 41 -16.02 -11.19 -0.25
CA ARG A 41 -16.28 -12.42 0.51
C ARG A 41 -14.96 -13.13 0.89
N GLN A 42 -14.11 -13.32 -0.07
CA GLN A 42 -12.83 -14.02 0.17
C GLN A 42 -11.94 -13.24 1.12
N LEU A 43 -11.86 -11.92 0.93
CA LEU A 43 -11.06 -11.05 1.79
C LEU A 43 -11.58 -11.09 3.23
N SER A 44 -12.90 -11.00 3.42
CA SER A 44 -13.49 -11.02 4.75
C SER A 44 -13.29 -12.38 5.45
N GLN A 45 -13.40 -13.48 4.70
CA GLN A 45 -13.19 -14.80 5.25
C GLN A 45 -11.72 -15.05 5.64
N ASP A 46 -10.81 -14.70 4.75
CA ASP A 46 -9.39 -14.97 4.96
C ASP A 46 -8.80 -14.10 6.08
N LEU A 47 -9.26 -12.86 6.20
CA LEU A 47 -8.79 -11.96 7.25
C LEU A 47 -9.66 -11.98 8.51
N ARG A 48 -10.79 -12.69 8.45
CA ARG A 48 -11.76 -12.76 9.56
C ARG A 48 -12.21 -11.36 9.99
N ILE A 49 -12.60 -10.56 9.00
CA ILE A 49 -13.08 -9.20 9.20
C ILE A 49 -14.52 -9.09 8.71
N ASN A 50 -15.19 -8.02 9.16
CA ASN A 50 -16.54 -7.73 8.72
C ASN A 50 -16.55 -7.49 7.21
N PRO A 51 -17.52 -8.05 6.45
CA PRO A 51 -17.63 -7.78 5.01
C PRO A 51 -17.71 -6.30 4.67
N ASN A 52 -18.30 -5.48 5.54
CA ASN A 52 -18.34 -4.03 5.31
C ASN A 52 -16.93 -3.43 5.33
N THR A 53 -16.07 -3.92 6.20
CA THR A 53 -14.66 -3.49 6.25
C THR A 53 -13.93 -3.92 4.97
N ALA A 54 -14.14 -5.17 4.55
CA ALA A 54 -13.54 -5.65 3.30
C ALA A 54 -14.00 -4.82 2.10
N HIS A 55 -15.28 -4.45 2.07
CA HIS A 55 -15.82 -3.61 1.01
C HIS A 55 -15.15 -2.23 1.00
N LYS A 56 -14.96 -1.63 2.18
CA LYS A 56 -14.28 -0.34 2.31
C LYS A 56 -12.84 -0.40 1.84
N VAL A 57 -12.14 -1.50 2.13
CA VAL A 57 -10.76 -1.70 1.66
C VAL A 57 -10.71 -1.67 0.13
N ILE A 58 -11.56 -2.46 -0.51
CA ILE A 58 -11.57 -2.54 -1.98
C ILE A 58 -11.96 -1.18 -2.58
N ALA A 59 -12.97 -0.53 -2.01
CA ALA A 59 -13.40 0.79 -2.48
C ALA A 59 -12.27 1.82 -2.38
N ALA A 60 -11.53 1.82 -1.26
CA ALA A 60 -10.40 2.73 -1.08
C ALA A 60 -9.29 2.47 -2.10
N LEU A 61 -8.99 1.20 -2.37
CA LEU A 61 -7.95 0.84 -3.33
C LEU A 61 -8.34 1.21 -4.76
N VAL A 62 -9.63 1.09 -5.10
CA VAL A 62 -10.13 1.53 -6.41
C VAL A 62 -10.05 3.06 -6.51
N GLN A 63 -10.42 3.77 -5.46
CA GLN A 63 -10.34 5.22 -5.44
C GLN A 63 -8.90 5.72 -5.61
N GLU A 64 -7.95 5.04 -5.01
CA GLU A 64 -6.53 5.38 -5.13
C GLU A 64 -5.87 4.82 -6.40
N LYS A 65 -6.65 4.19 -7.26
CA LYS A 65 -6.20 3.65 -8.54
C LYS A 65 -5.17 2.51 -8.39
N VAL A 66 -5.19 1.84 -7.25
CA VAL A 66 -4.39 0.62 -7.03
C VAL A 66 -5.09 -0.57 -7.65
N LEU A 67 -6.42 -0.58 -7.61
CA LEU A 67 -7.24 -1.60 -8.23
C LEU A 67 -8.18 -0.97 -9.25
N ILE A 68 -8.56 -1.77 -10.25
CA ILE A 68 -9.64 -1.42 -11.18
C ILE A 68 -10.73 -2.48 -11.07
N THR A 69 -11.98 -2.06 -11.20
CA THR A 69 -13.11 -2.98 -11.21
C THR A 69 -13.47 -3.32 -12.64
N THR A 70 -13.55 -4.62 -12.92
CA THR A 70 -13.88 -5.10 -14.26
C THR A 70 -15.15 -5.93 -14.16
N PRO A 71 -16.18 -5.66 -15.01
CA PRO A 71 -17.40 -6.46 -15.01
C PRO A 71 -17.09 -7.93 -15.23
N ALA A 72 -17.78 -8.80 -14.51
CA ALA A 72 -17.68 -10.26 -14.60
C ALA A 72 -16.36 -10.85 -14.08
N VAL A 73 -15.30 -10.07 -13.97
CA VAL A 73 -14.00 -10.57 -13.49
C VAL A 73 -13.74 -10.14 -12.06
N GLY A 74 -14.28 -9.00 -11.63
CA GLY A 74 -14.05 -8.44 -10.31
C GLY A 74 -12.94 -7.40 -10.32
N SER A 75 -12.15 -7.35 -9.26
CA SER A 75 -11.08 -6.36 -9.14
C SER A 75 -9.75 -6.92 -9.62
N LEU A 76 -9.02 -6.09 -10.35
CA LEU A 76 -7.68 -6.41 -10.85
C LEU A 76 -6.69 -5.37 -10.36
N VAL A 77 -5.44 -5.77 -10.20
CA VAL A 77 -4.38 -4.82 -9.89
C VAL A 77 -4.18 -3.90 -11.09
N ALA A 78 -4.22 -2.60 -10.86
CA ALA A 78 -4.09 -1.61 -11.92
C ALA A 78 -2.63 -1.47 -12.37
N ALA A 79 -2.44 -1.05 -13.62
CA ALA A 79 -1.11 -0.71 -14.11
C ALA A 79 -0.62 0.55 -13.38
N PRO A 80 0.69 0.65 -13.09
CA PRO A 80 1.21 1.85 -12.44
C PRO A 80 0.98 3.09 -13.29
N GLU A 81 0.57 4.15 -12.64
CA GLU A 81 0.43 5.47 -13.27
C GLU A 81 1.27 6.45 -12.49
N ASP A 82 1.83 7.44 -13.16
CA ASP A 82 2.48 8.53 -12.47
C ASP A 82 1.42 9.29 -11.68
N GLY A 83 1.73 9.59 -10.42
CA GLY A 83 0.84 10.41 -9.61
C GLY A 83 0.72 11.81 -10.22
N ASN A 84 -0.42 12.48 -9.97
CA ASN A 84 -0.57 13.84 -10.44
C ASN A 84 0.33 14.78 -9.62
N ARG A 85 0.48 16.01 -10.11
CA ARG A 85 1.34 17.01 -9.50
C ARG A 85 0.98 17.25 -8.02
N LYS A 86 -0.31 17.28 -7.71
CA LYS A 86 -0.79 17.54 -6.36
C LYS A 86 -0.42 16.40 -5.40
N GLU A 87 -0.61 15.16 -5.84
CA GLU A 87 -0.26 13.98 -5.04
C GLU A 87 1.25 13.89 -4.80
N ARG A 88 2.03 14.15 -5.83
CA ARG A 88 3.49 14.11 -5.73
C ARG A 88 4.02 15.21 -4.82
N ALA A 89 3.45 16.41 -4.92
CA ALA A 89 3.81 17.53 -4.07
C ALA A 89 3.44 17.26 -2.60
N ALA A 90 2.29 16.61 -2.37
CA ALA A 90 1.87 16.28 -1.01
C ALA A 90 2.84 15.31 -0.36
N LEU A 91 3.29 14.30 -1.08
CA LEU A 91 4.25 13.35 -0.54
C LEU A 91 5.59 14.00 -0.22
N LEU A 92 6.16 14.74 -1.20
CA LEU A 92 7.46 15.37 -1.05
C LEU A 92 7.43 16.57 -0.11
N GLY A 93 6.27 17.20 0.04
CA GLY A 93 6.09 18.32 0.96
C GLY A 93 5.69 17.83 2.34
N LEU A 94 4.39 17.70 2.57
CA LEU A 94 3.84 17.47 3.91
C LEU A 94 4.31 16.16 4.54
N GLU A 95 4.22 15.07 3.81
CA GLU A 95 4.54 13.75 4.39
C GLU A 95 6.02 13.65 4.73
N LEU A 96 6.87 14.09 3.83
CA LEU A 96 8.30 14.06 4.07
C LEU A 96 8.70 15.02 5.19
N GLU A 97 8.07 16.19 5.24
CA GLU A 97 8.30 17.15 6.33
C GLU A 97 7.96 16.54 7.69
N ARG A 98 6.85 15.80 7.78
CA ARG A 98 6.48 15.13 9.04
C ARG A 98 7.56 14.15 9.48
N ALA A 99 8.09 13.39 8.55
CA ALA A 99 9.17 12.44 8.84
C ALA A 99 10.42 13.17 9.35
N VAL A 100 10.74 14.30 8.73
CA VAL A 100 11.90 15.11 9.14
C VAL A 100 11.70 15.68 10.56
N VAL A 101 10.49 16.18 10.86
CA VAL A 101 10.19 16.70 12.19
C VAL A 101 10.42 15.61 13.25
N GLU A 102 9.91 14.41 13.01
CA GLU A 102 10.09 13.30 13.96
C GLU A 102 11.56 12.88 14.05
N ALA A 103 12.27 12.83 12.95
CA ALA A 103 13.69 12.49 12.95
C ALA A 103 14.50 13.48 13.78
N LYS A 104 14.24 14.77 13.60
CA LYS A 104 14.91 15.81 14.38
C LYS A 104 14.55 15.74 15.86
N ARG A 105 13.28 15.46 16.17
CA ARG A 105 12.84 15.31 17.56
C ARG A 105 13.58 14.17 18.26
N LEU A 106 13.88 13.10 17.52
CA LEU A 106 14.57 11.92 18.05
C LEU A 106 16.08 12.03 17.97
N GLY A 107 16.61 13.14 17.45
CA GLY A 107 18.07 13.35 17.37
C GLY A 107 18.74 12.59 16.24
N LEU A 108 17.97 12.15 15.24
CA LEU A 108 18.56 11.47 14.09
C LEU A 108 19.27 12.46 13.16
N THR A 109 20.35 12.01 12.56
CA THR A 109 21.05 12.82 11.56
C THR A 109 20.45 12.63 10.18
N LEU A 110 20.75 13.55 9.27
CA LEU A 110 20.31 13.42 7.88
C LEU A 110 20.84 12.11 7.26
N ASP A 111 22.08 11.75 7.56
CA ASP A 111 22.67 10.51 7.04
C ASP A 111 21.91 9.27 7.52
N GLU A 112 21.52 9.25 8.79
CA GLU A 112 20.74 8.14 9.33
C GLU A 112 19.38 8.03 8.65
N VAL A 113 18.70 9.17 8.41
CA VAL A 113 17.42 9.19 7.70
C VAL A 113 17.61 8.74 6.25
N ARG A 114 18.64 9.25 5.61
CA ARG A 114 18.95 8.90 4.22
C ARG A 114 19.21 7.40 4.08
N ASP A 115 20.00 6.83 4.99
CA ASP A 115 20.28 5.39 5.00
C ASP A 115 19.00 4.58 5.19
N GLY A 116 18.13 5.02 6.12
CA GLY A 116 16.84 4.37 6.32
C GLY A 116 15.96 4.38 5.08
N LEU A 117 15.91 5.53 4.40
CA LEU A 117 15.17 5.65 3.15
C LEU A 117 15.69 4.68 2.09
N GLU A 118 17.00 4.58 1.94
CA GLU A 118 17.60 3.69 0.95
C GLU A 118 17.32 2.22 1.25
N ILE A 119 17.38 1.83 2.52
CA ILE A 119 17.07 0.46 2.94
C ILE A 119 15.64 0.10 2.54
N HIS A 120 14.67 0.95 2.87
CA HIS A 120 13.28 0.69 2.52
C HIS A 120 13.04 0.72 1.02
N TRP A 121 13.69 1.64 0.33
CA TRP A 121 13.56 1.75 -1.11
C TRP A 121 13.99 0.46 -1.80
N LYS A 122 15.14 -0.07 -1.43
CA LYS A 122 15.66 -1.31 -2.00
C LYS A 122 14.80 -2.51 -1.63
N LYS A 123 14.39 -2.57 -0.37
CA LYS A 123 13.59 -3.68 0.14
C LYS A 123 12.23 -3.76 -0.54
N LEU A 124 11.63 -2.63 -0.88
CA LEU A 124 10.31 -2.55 -1.49
C LEU A 124 10.36 -2.49 -3.01
N SER A 125 11.54 -2.52 -3.61
CA SER A 125 11.66 -2.51 -5.06
C SER A 125 11.36 -3.90 -5.62
N PRO A 126 10.67 -3.99 -6.79
CA PRO A 126 10.42 -5.27 -7.42
C PRO A 126 11.74 -5.96 -7.80
N PRO A 127 11.75 -7.31 -7.83
CA PRO A 127 12.94 -8.03 -8.29
C PRO A 127 13.31 -7.60 -9.70
N THR A 128 14.60 -7.40 -9.93
CA THR A 128 15.10 -7.04 -11.25
C THR A 128 15.44 -8.31 -12.00
N HIS A 129 14.85 -8.48 -13.16
CA HIS A 129 15.14 -9.60 -14.04
C HIS A 129 15.96 -9.14 -15.22
N LYS A 130 16.95 -9.89 -15.51
CA LYS A 130 17.78 -9.65 -16.68
C LYS A 130 17.81 -10.85 -17.58
#